data_56454f7c574b82dd7a391342563e7c0b
#
_entry.id   56454f7c574b82dd7a391342563e7c0b
#
_cell.length_a   1.000
_cell.length_b   1.000
_cell.length_c   1.000
_cell.angle_alpha   90.00
_cell.angle_beta   90.00
_cell.angle_gamma   90.00
#
_symmetry.space_group_name_H-M   'P 1'
#
loop_
_entity.id
_entity.type
_entity.pdbx_description
1 polymer ?
#
loop_
_entity_poly.entity_id
_entity_poly.type
_entity_poly.pdbx_seq_one_letter_code
_entity_poly.pdbx_strand_id
1 'polypeptide(L)'
;MMIPVTHRIILDERELVESFIRASGPGGQNVNKVSTAVQLRFDASLSPNLPDDVRARLLKLGGHRVTQDGVFVITAQEHRSQDRNRTAAREILFELIRRATIVPIKRRPTRPTLGSKVRRLEAKTRRSDIKARRSRPTPE
;
A
#
# COMPACT_ATOMS: atom_id res chain seq x y z
N MET A 1 22.08 -8.98 -14.67
CA MET A 1 22.68 -8.23 -13.56
C MET A 1 21.82 -8.43 -12.32
N MET A 2 22.44 -8.71 -11.20
CA MET A 2 21.73 -8.96 -9.94
C MET A 2 21.63 -7.66 -9.14
N ILE A 3 20.44 -7.34 -8.66
CA ILE A 3 20.15 -6.10 -7.92
C ILE A 3 19.88 -6.46 -6.47
N PRO A 4 20.75 -6.08 -5.52
CA PRO A 4 20.50 -6.31 -4.11
C PRO A 4 19.42 -5.36 -3.58
N VAL A 5 18.33 -5.92 -3.07
CA VAL A 5 17.23 -5.16 -2.45
C VAL A 5 17.36 -5.17 -0.94
N THR A 6 17.65 -6.34 -0.37
CA THR A 6 17.96 -6.54 1.06
C THR A 6 19.10 -7.53 1.20
N HIS A 7 19.55 -7.78 2.44
CA HIS A 7 20.57 -8.81 2.71
C HIS A 7 20.21 -10.20 2.19
N ARG A 8 18.93 -10.51 2.12
CA ARG A 8 18.41 -11.84 1.75
C ARG A 8 17.81 -11.89 0.36
N ILE A 9 17.44 -10.75 -0.19
CA ILE A 9 16.73 -10.68 -1.45
C ILE A 9 17.54 -9.93 -2.48
N ILE A 10 17.91 -10.65 -3.52
CA ILE A 10 18.62 -10.13 -4.68
C ILE A 10 17.77 -10.48 -5.89
N LEU A 11 17.35 -9.48 -6.65
CA LEU A 11 16.55 -9.66 -7.85
C LEU A 11 17.42 -9.70 -9.10
N ASP A 12 17.01 -10.48 -10.09
CA ASP A 12 17.59 -10.39 -11.42
C ASP A 12 16.93 -9.23 -12.18
N GLU A 13 17.74 -8.40 -12.82
CA GLU A 13 17.23 -7.29 -13.65
C GLU A 13 16.25 -7.75 -14.73
N ARG A 14 16.38 -9.00 -15.18
CA ARG A 14 15.47 -9.62 -16.17
C ARG A 14 14.05 -9.79 -15.66
N GLU A 15 13.86 -9.83 -14.32
CA GLU A 15 12.54 -9.92 -13.71
C GLU A 15 11.79 -8.58 -13.77
N LEU A 16 12.51 -7.49 -14.03
CA LEU A 16 11.98 -6.13 -14.12
C LEU A 16 11.74 -5.78 -15.59
N VAL A 17 10.48 -5.80 -16.00
CA VAL A 17 10.09 -5.42 -17.37
C VAL A 17 9.65 -3.96 -17.36
N GLU A 18 10.41 -3.13 -18.02
CA GLU A 18 10.16 -1.69 -18.11
C GLU A 18 9.60 -1.32 -19.47
N SER A 19 8.56 -0.52 -19.51
CA SER A 19 8.01 0.07 -20.72
C SER A 19 7.90 1.59 -20.55
N PHE A 20 8.14 2.30 -21.61
CA PHE A 20 8.06 3.76 -21.61
C PHE A 20 6.74 4.17 -22.24
N ILE A 21 5.98 4.96 -21.48
CA ILE A 21 4.65 5.43 -21.88
C ILE A 21 4.61 6.95 -21.86
N ARG A 22 3.62 7.52 -22.52
CA ARG A 22 3.37 8.95 -22.42
C ARG A 22 2.80 9.29 -21.05
N ALA A 23 3.32 10.34 -20.43
CA ALA A 23 2.79 10.83 -19.17
C ALA A 23 1.36 11.34 -19.39
N SER A 24 0.46 10.99 -18.46
CA SER A 24 -0.90 11.52 -18.42
C SER A 24 -0.95 12.79 -17.56
N GLY A 25 -1.69 13.80 -18.00
CA GLY A 25 -1.91 15.01 -17.20
C GLY A 25 -2.12 16.26 -18.05
N PRO A 26 -2.65 17.35 -17.45
CA PRO A 26 -2.74 18.65 -18.10
C PRO A 26 -1.33 19.20 -18.21
N GLY A 27 -0.69 19.01 -19.32
CA GLY A 27 0.67 19.46 -19.52
C GLY A 27 0.85 20.15 -20.86
N GLY A 28 1.92 20.92 -20.96
CA GLY A 28 2.31 21.57 -22.18
C GLY A 28 2.69 20.57 -23.30
N GLN A 29 3.17 21.10 -24.41
CA GLN A 29 3.46 20.33 -25.63
C GLN A 29 4.41 19.12 -25.40
N ASN A 30 5.27 19.16 -24.40
CA ASN A 30 6.21 18.08 -24.11
C ASN A 30 5.53 16.80 -23.56
N VAL A 31 4.39 16.92 -22.90
CA VAL A 31 3.65 15.77 -22.35
C VAL A 31 3.14 14.85 -23.47
N ASN A 32 2.80 15.42 -24.62
CA ASN A 32 2.27 14.68 -25.76
C ASN A 32 3.35 14.12 -26.71
N LYS A 33 4.58 14.67 -26.66
CA LYS A 33 5.65 14.32 -27.61
C LYS A 33 6.70 13.37 -27.05
N VAL A 34 6.89 13.31 -25.74
CA VAL A 34 7.98 12.56 -25.12
C VAL A 34 7.43 11.52 -24.16
N SER A 35 7.79 10.26 -24.38
CA SER A 35 7.44 9.15 -23.47
C SER A 35 8.39 9.13 -22.29
N THR A 36 8.17 9.99 -21.31
CA THR A 36 9.00 10.10 -20.10
C THR A 36 8.49 9.23 -18.95
N ALA A 37 7.21 8.86 -18.95
CA ALA A 37 6.65 7.99 -17.94
C ALA A 37 7.15 6.56 -18.13
N VAL A 38 7.42 5.90 -17.00
CA VAL A 38 7.92 4.52 -16.97
C VAL A 38 6.89 3.65 -16.27
N GLN A 39 6.52 2.55 -16.93
CA GLN A 39 5.72 1.49 -16.32
C GLN A 39 6.62 0.28 -16.07
N LEU A 40 6.77 -0.08 -14.80
CA LEU A 40 7.54 -1.22 -14.35
C LEU A 40 6.61 -2.38 -14.05
N ARG A 41 6.90 -3.55 -14.61
CA ARG A 41 6.21 -4.80 -14.31
C ARG A 41 7.15 -5.78 -13.64
N PHE A 42 6.69 -6.39 -12.57
CA PHE A 42 7.42 -7.40 -11.82
C PHE A 42 6.47 -8.52 -11.41
N ASP A 43 6.77 -9.73 -11.86
CA ASP A 43 5.96 -10.91 -11.52
C ASP A 43 6.43 -11.49 -10.18
N ALA A 44 5.76 -11.11 -9.11
CA ALA A 44 6.07 -11.59 -7.77
C ALA A 44 5.68 -13.07 -7.58
N SER A 45 4.69 -13.56 -8.32
CA SER A 45 4.24 -14.94 -8.21
C SER A 45 5.26 -15.94 -8.75
N LEU A 46 5.99 -15.56 -9.81
CA LEU A 46 6.96 -16.43 -10.49
C LEU A 46 8.41 -16.12 -10.10
N SER A 47 8.68 -15.08 -9.33
CA SER A 47 10.04 -14.71 -8.95
C SER A 47 10.72 -15.81 -8.14
N PRO A 48 11.82 -16.39 -8.62
CA PRO A 48 12.53 -17.43 -7.88
C PRO A 48 13.36 -16.88 -6.70
N ASN A 49 13.57 -15.58 -6.68
CA ASN A 49 14.41 -14.90 -5.68
C ASN A 49 13.62 -14.42 -4.45
N LEU A 50 12.29 -14.55 -4.46
CA LEU A 50 11.46 -14.20 -3.32
C LEU A 50 11.14 -15.44 -2.48
N PRO A 51 11.46 -15.41 -1.15
CA PRO A 51 10.96 -16.43 -0.22
C PRO A 51 9.42 -16.43 -0.17
N ASP A 52 8.80 -17.57 0.06
CA ASP A 52 7.34 -17.73 0.03
C ASP A 52 6.60 -16.82 1.03
N ASP A 53 7.15 -16.66 2.23
CA ASP A 53 6.58 -15.77 3.25
C ASP A 53 6.65 -14.30 2.86
N VAL A 54 7.78 -13.88 2.27
CA VAL A 54 7.96 -12.52 1.74
C VAL A 54 7.01 -12.28 0.57
N ARG A 55 6.89 -13.24 -0.34
CA ARG A 55 5.96 -13.17 -1.48
C ARG A 55 4.53 -12.95 -1.03
N ALA A 56 4.06 -13.72 -0.05
CA ALA A 56 2.71 -13.61 0.48
C ALA A 56 2.45 -12.22 1.10
N ARG A 57 3.40 -11.69 1.86
CA ARG A 57 3.29 -10.34 2.43
C ARG A 57 3.36 -9.25 1.37
N LEU A 58 4.25 -9.41 0.39
CA LEU A 58 4.40 -8.47 -0.71
C LEU A 58 3.12 -8.32 -1.54
N LEU A 59 2.47 -9.43 -1.88
CA LEU A 59 1.21 -9.42 -2.61
C LEU A 59 0.11 -8.70 -1.85
N LYS A 60 0.07 -8.81 -0.53
CA LYS A 60 -0.87 -8.06 0.31
C LYS A 60 -0.55 -6.56 0.37
N LEU A 61 0.73 -6.21 0.46
CA LEU A 61 1.17 -4.82 0.52
C LEU A 61 0.96 -4.07 -0.80
N GLY A 62 0.97 -4.77 -1.91
CA GLY A 62 0.86 -4.19 -3.24
C GLY A 62 -0.48 -3.48 -3.49
N GLY A 63 -1.56 -3.98 -2.90
CA GLY A 63 -2.89 -3.38 -3.06
C GLY A 63 -3.31 -3.23 -4.53
N HIS A 64 -3.63 -2.02 -4.93
CA HIS A 64 -4.05 -1.72 -6.31
C HIS A 64 -2.94 -1.86 -7.37
N ARG A 65 -1.68 -1.96 -6.95
CA ARG A 65 -0.54 -2.15 -7.86
C ARG A 65 -0.35 -3.58 -8.31
N VAL A 66 -1.09 -4.52 -7.73
CA VAL A 66 -0.96 -5.96 -8.03
C VAL A 66 -2.16 -6.42 -8.83
N THR A 67 -1.88 -7.12 -9.94
CA THR A 67 -2.92 -7.79 -10.73
C THR A 67 -3.37 -9.09 -10.05
N GLN A 68 -4.46 -9.66 -10.51
CA GLN A 68 -4.94 -10.96 -10.02
C GLN A 68 -3.92 -12.09 -10.19
N ASP A 69 -3.06 -11.97 -11.20
CA ASP A 69 -2.00 -12.95 -11.49
C ASP A 69 -0.76 -12.77 -10.58
N GLY A 70 -0.73 -11.76 -9.73
CA GLY A 70 0.39 -11.47 -8.86
C GLY A 70 1.51 -10.66 -9.50
N VAL A 71 1.21 -9.94 -10.57
CA VAL A 71 2.15 -9.05 -11.26
C VAL A 71 2.00 -7.63 -10.71
N PHE A 72 3.12 -7.06 -10.25
CA PHE A 72 3.17 -5.65 -9.88
C PHE A 72 3.26 -4.78 -11.11
N VAL A 73 2.42 -3.75 -11.16
CA VAL A 73 2.44 -2.73 -12.21
C VAL A 73 2.62 -1.36 -11.52
N ILE A 74 3.77 -0.76 -11.68
CA ILE A 74 4.14 0.50 -11.05
C ILE A 74 4.42 1.52 -12.13
N THR A 75 3.71 2.64 -12.09
CA THR A 75 3.89 3.74 -13.05
C THR A 75 4.52 4.93 -12.33
N ALA A 76 5.61 5.44 -12.86
CA ALA A 76 6.28 6.65 -12.40
C ALA A 76 6.29 7.70 -13.52
N GLN A 77 5.75 8.87 -13.22
CA GLN A 77 5.63 9.97 -14.17
C GLN A 77 5.88 11.35 -13.54
N GLU A 78 6.40 11.36 -12.31
CA GLU A 78 6.58 12.58 -11.53
C GLU A 78 7.72 13.46 -12.02
N HIS A 79 8.70 12.88 -12.68
CA HIS A 79 9.88 13.58 -13.17
C HIS A 79 9.80 13.86 -14.67
N ARG A 80 10.53 14.87 -15.12
CA ARG A 80 10.67 15.18 -16.54
C ARG A 80 11.65 14.26 -17.27
N SER A 81 12.53 13.64 -16.53
CA SER A 81 13.54 12.71 -17.05
C SER A 81 13.04 11.28 -16.98
N GLN A 82 13.17 10.55 -18.07
CA GLN A 82 12.86 9.12 -18.16
C GLN A 82 13.69 8.30 -17.17
N ASP A 83 14.99 8.60 -17.05
CA ASP A 83 15.89 7.90 -16.12
C ASP A 83 15.49 8.10 -14.65
N ARG A 84 15.05 9.30 -14.29
CA ARG A 84 14.54 9.56 -12.94
C ARG A 84 13.24 8.82 -12.65
N ASN A 85 12.34 8.77 -13.62
CA ASN A 85 11.10 7.99 -13.49
C ASN A 85 11.37 6.49 -13.38
N ARG A 86 12.34 5.99 -14.14
CA ARG A 86 12.80 4.60 -14.04
C ARG A 86 13.33 4.27 -12.65
N THR A 87 14.19 5.11 -12.11
CA THR A 87 14.72 4.98 -10.75
C THR A 87 13.60 5.05 -9.70
N ALA A 88 12.67 5.99 -9.86
CA ALA A 88 11.53 6.14 -8.96
C ALA A 88 10.62 4.89 -8.97
N ALA A 89 10.32 4.33 -10.12
CA ALA A 89 9.52 3.11 -10.23
C ALA A 89 10.19 1.91 -9.54
N ARG A 90 11.48 1.74 -9.77
CA ARG A 90 12.28 0.68 -9.11
C ARG A 90 12.32 0.88 -7.59
N GLU A 91 12.51 2.11 -7.12
CA GLU A 91 12.57 2.40 -5.68
C GLU A 91 11.23 2.11 -4.97
N ILE A 92 10.11 2.39 -5.60
CA ILE A 92 8.78 2.02 -5.08
C ILE A 92 8.67 0.50 -4.89
N LEU A 93 9.09 -0.28 -5.88
CA LEU A 93 9.08 -1.73 -5.79
C LEU A 93 10.02 -2.24 -4.69
N PHE A 94 11.23 -1.72 -4.63
CA PHE A 94 12.22 -2.13 -3.63
C PHE A 94 11.78 -1.80 -2.22
N GLU A 95 11.16 -0.66 -2.01
CA GLU A 95 10.59 -0.28 -0.71
C GLU A 95 9.46 -1.23 -0.29
N LEU A 96 8.59 -1.61 -1.21
CA LEU A 96 7.55 -2.61 -0.94
C LEU A 96 8.16 -3.96 -0.56
N ILE A 97 9.21 -4.39 -1.24
CA ILE A 97 9.93 -5.64 -0.91
C ILE A 97 10.59 -5.55 0.46
N ARG A 98 11.25 -4.43 0.78
CA ARG A 98 11.86 -4.20 2.10
C ARG A 98 10.81 -4.29 3.21
N ARG A 99 9.67 -3.65 3.01
CA ARG A 99 8.55 -3.71 3.96
C ARG A 99 7.98 -5.12 4.10
N ALA A 100 7.95 -5.89 3.02
CA ALA A 100 7.49 -7.27 3.03
C ALA A 100 8.43 -8.22 3.79
N THR A 101 9.70 -7.87 3.96
CA THR A 101 10.65 -8.66 4.77
C THR A 101 10.41 -8.54 6.26
N ILE A 102 9.71 -7.49 6.69
CA ILE A 102 9.40 -7.26 8.10
C ILE A 102 8.22 -8.15 8.49
N VAL A 103 8.46 -9.05 9.45
CA VAL A 103 7.38 -9.90 9.98
C VAL A 103 6.54 -9.06 10.96
N PRO A 104 5.24 -8.87 10.70
CA PRO A 104 4.40 -8.10 11.60
C PRO A 104 4.23 -8.82 12.94
N ILE A 105 4.34 -8.07 14.02
CA ILE A 105 4.11 -8.59 15.37
C ILE A 105 2.61 -8.87 15.51
N LYS A 106 2.27 -10.12 15.86
CA LYS A 106 0.89 -10.51 16.10
C LYS A 106 0.33 -9.74 17.30
N ARG A 107 -0.65 -8.89 17.05
CA ARG A 107 -1.33 -8.17 18.13
C ARG A 107 -2.14 -9.16 18.96
N ARG A 108 -1.86 -9.19 20.26
CA ARG A 108 -2.70 -9.93 21.21
C ARG A 108 -3.95 -9.09 21.49
N PRO A 109 -5.15 -9.69 21.46
CA PRO A 109 -6.36 -8.98 21.86
C PRO A 109 -6.23 -8.56 23.33
N THR A 110 -6.43 -7.28 23.59
CA THR A 110 -6.45 -6.74 24.94
C THR A 110 -7.90 -6.61 25.44
N ARG A 111 -8.11 -6.86 26.73
CA ARG A 111 -9.41 -6.61 27.35
C ARG A 111 -9.55 -5.12 27.67
N PRO A 112 -10.76 -4.54 27.55
CA PRO A 112 -11.00 -3.18 28.00
C PRO A 112 -10.70 -3.07 29.50
N THR A 113 -10.13 -1.95 29.93
CA THR A 113 -9.86 -1.67 31.34
C THR A 113 -11.18 -1.47 32.10
N LEU A 114 -11.18 -1.71 33.42
CA LEU A 114 -12.34 -1.46 34.26
C LEU A 114 -12.81 -0.01 34.17
N GLY A 115 -11.89 0.96 34.20
CA GLY A 115 -12.19 2.38 34.01
C GLY A 115 -12.85 2.70 32.67
N SER A 116 -12.41 2.06 31.58
CA SER A 116 -13.04 2.19 30.26
C SER A 116 -14.48 1.66 30.25
N LYS A 117 -14.73 0.52 30.88
CA LYS A 117 -16.08 -0.05 31.01
C LYS A 117 -17.00 0.85 31.81
N VAL A 118 -16.53 1.38 32.92
CA VAL A 118 -17.28 2.33 33.75
C VAL A 118 -17.65 3.59 32.99
N ARG A 119 -16.69 4.22 32.32
CA ARG A 119 -16.95 5.40 31.49
C ARG A 119 -17.96 5.14 30.38
N ARG A 120 -17.89 3.98 29.74
CA ARG A 120 -18.84 3.58 28.71
C ARG A 120 -20.25 3.43 29.26
N LEU A 121 -20.40 2.80 30.44
CA LEU A 121 -21.69 2.64 31.10
C LEU A 121 -22.27 3.97 31.57
N GLU A 122 -21.47 4.84 32.14
CA GLU A 122 -21.89 6.19 32.53
C GLU A 122 -22.38 7.02 31.32
N ALA A 123 -21.65 6.99 30.22
CA ALA A 123 -22.04 7.66 28.99
C ALA A 123 -23.36 7.11 28.43
N LYS A 124 -23.55 5.80 28.51
CA LYS A 124 -24.79 5.12 28.08
C LYS A 124 -25.97 5.52 28.95
N THR A 125 -25.79 5.58 30.27
CA THR A 125 -26.80 6.00 31.24
C THR A 125 -27.21 7.47 30.99
N ARG A 126 -26.25 8.38 30.82
CA ARG A 126 -26.55 9.80 30.52
C ARG A 126 -27.39 9.95 29.25
N ARG A 127 -27.06 9.19 28.19
CA ARG A 127 -27.84 9.22 26.94
C ARG A 127 -29.25 8.68 27.15
N SER A 128 -29.40 7.64 27.96
CA SER A 128 -30.69 7.05 28.30
C SER A 128 -31.56 8.07 29.05
N ASP A 129 -31.01 8.78 30.04
CA ASP A 129 -31.70 9.80 30.79
C ASP A 129 -32.15 10.97 29.94
N ILE A 130 -31.27 11.44 29.04
CA ILE A 130 -31.63 12.47 28.06
C ILE A 130 -32.77 12.04 27.15
N LYS A 131 -32.75 10.80 26.66
CA LYS A 131 -33.84 10.24 25.85
C LYS A 131 -35.16 10.16 26.63
N ALA A 132 -35.11 9.69 27.87
CA ALA A 132 -36.29 9.57 28.71
C ALA A 132 -36.97 10.92 28.95
N ARG A 133 -36.15 11.98 29.14
CA ARG A 133 -36.68 13.35 29.33
C ARG A 133 -37.30 13.95 28.07
N ARG A 134 -36.90 13.50 26.89
CA ARG A 134 -37.42 13.96 25.60
C ARG A 134 -38.75 13.30 25.21
N SER A 135 -39.07 12.14 25.75
CA SER A 135 -40.14 11.27 25.22
C SER A 135 -41.48 11.44 25.88
N ARG A 136 -41.69 12.43 26.80
CA ARG A 136 -43.03 12.72 27.39
C ARG A 136 -43.40 14.18 27.29
N PRO A 137 -44.28 14.55 26.39
CA PRO A 137 -45.12 15.72 26.66
C PRO A 137 -46.05 15.36 27.82
N THR A 138 -45.98 16.16 28.90
CA THR A 138 -46.93 16.10 30.02
C THR A 138 -48.34 16.37 29.46
N PRO A 139 -49.30 15.44 29.59
CA PRO A 139 -50.67 15.76 29.30
C PRO A 139 -51.18 16.82 30.28
N GLU A 140 -51.64 17.96 29.77
CA GLU A 140 -52.39 18.92 30.59
C GLU A 140 -53.75 18.32 30.96
#